data_a4b8c5666aea0bf144b86c04b5f1d965
#
_entry.id   a4b8c5666aea0bf144b86c04b5f1d965
#
_cell.length_a   1.000
_cell.length_b   1.000
_cell.length_c   1.000
_cell.angle_alpha   90.00
_cell.angle_beta   90.00
_cell.angle_gamma   90.00
#
_symmetry.space_group_name_H-M   'P 1'
#
loop_
_entity.id
_entity.type
_entity.pdbx_description
1 polymer ?
#
loop_
_entity_poly.entity_id
_entity_poly.type
_entity_poly.pdbx_seq_one_letter_code
_entity_poly.pdbx_strand_id
1 'polypeptide(L)'
;EAEELFLFTGRRPNLDGLGLEHTDVMPGPDWVEDTMQAADDDRVFVVGDVNGKEQILHVAKEQGFQAAENLLAHARGEHDRIEPYENVHHHVVFSALGVYPYARVGHSRGSAEDAGLDFVHVTREASDDGVFKTKDAPEGRASLVVDADDGTVLGYQGLHYHADVMAKTLQLAVEMELDVREIPDRAYHPTTPEILDGLFRDASDALDD
;
A
#
# COMPACT_ATOMS: atom_id res chain seq x y z
N GLU A 1 -4.88 -34.52 -0.06
CA GLU A 1 -6.05 -34.80 -0.94
C GLU A 1 -7.28 -34.10 -0.34
N ALA A 2 -8.09 -33.48 -1.19
CA ALA A 2 -9.36 -32.85 -0.81
C ALA A 2 -10.45 -33.27 -1.81
N GLU A 3 -11.70 -33.29 -1.36
CA GLU A 3 -12.84 -33.68 -2.21
C GLU A 3 -13.26 -32.50 -3.11
N GLU A 4 -13.03 -31.25 -2.68
CA GLU A 4 -13.41 -30.03 -3.40
C GLU A 4 -12.32 -28.96 -3.29
N LEU A 5 -12.19 -28.14 -4.32
CA LEU A 5 -11.31 -26.98 -4.37
C LEU A 5 -12.13 -25.72 -4.64
N PHE A 6 -12.04 -24.75 -3.75
CA PHE A 6 -12.66 -23.43 -3.89
C PHE A 6 -11.61 -22.38 -4.26
N LEU A 7 -11.88 -21.61 -5.33
CA LEU A 7 -11.00 -20.52 -5.81
C LEU A 7 -11.70 -19.18 -5.58
N PHE A 8 -11.11 -18.33 -4.73
CA PHE A 8 -11.58 -16.99 -4.41
C PHE A 8 -10.56 -15.93 -4.79
N THR A 9 -9.86 -16.14 -5.90
CA THR A 9 -8.74 -15.30 -6.37
C THR A 9 -9.19 -14.33 -7.45
N GLY A 10 -8.81 -13.08 -7.29
CA GLY A 10 -8.98 -12.03 -8.28
C GLY A 10 -10.38 -11.41 -8.32
N ARG A 11 -10.45 -10.31 -9.05
CA ARG A 11 -11.67 -9.54 -9.36
C ARG A 11 -11.59 -9.11 -10.82
N ARG A 12 -12.73 -8.77 -11.38
CA ARG A 12 -12.84 -8.15 -12.71
C ARG A 12 -13.62 -6.86 -12.57
N PRO A 13 -13.18 -5.77 -13.22
CA PRO A 13 -14.00 -4.58 -13.34
C PRO A 13 -15.38 -4.91 -13.88
N ASN A 14 -16.42 -4.40 -13.25
CA ASN A 14 -17.77 -4.52 -13.78
C ASN A 14 -18.08 -3.27 -14.62
N LEU A 15 -18.02 -3.44 -15.94
CA LEU A 15 -18.25 -2.37 -16.92
C LEU A 15 -19.67 -2.39 -17.48
N ASP A 16 -20.48 -3.40 -17.11
CA ASP A 16 -21.82 -3.57 -17.62
C ASP A 16 -22.75 -2.43 -17.14
N GLY A 17 -23.50 -1.86 -18.08
CA GLY A 17 -24.49 -0.83 -17.78
C GLY A 17 -23.93 0.59 -17.51
N LEU A 18 -22.64 0.81 -17.75
CA LEU A 18 -22.03 2.15 -17.67
C LEU A 18 -22.34 3.01 -18.90
N GLY A 19 -22.88 2.44 -19.96
CA GLY A 19 -23.20 3.17 -21.19
C GLY A 19 -21.97 3.57 -22.00
N LEU A 20 -20.84 2.87 -21.81
CA LEU A 20 -19.59 3.18 -22.51
C LEU A 20 -19.73 3.08 -24.05
N GLU A 21 -20.68 2.27 -24.52
CA GLU A 21 -21.04 2.18 -25.94
C GLU A 21 -21.58 3.49 -26.54
N HIS A 22 -21.89 4.49 -25.73
CA HIS A 22 -22.31 5.83 -26.13
C HIS A 22 -21.17 6.87 -26.06
N THR A 23 -19.96 6.42 -25.78
CA THR A 23 -18.74 7.23 -25.67
C THR A 23 -17.67 6.71 -26.62
N ASP A 24 -16.59 7.44 -26.77
CA ASP A 24 -15.42 6.98 -27.53
C ASP A 24 -14.46 6.14 -26.66
N VAL A 25 -14.81 5.91 -25.39
CA VAL A 25 -13.96 5.20 -24.42
C VAL A 25 -13.99 3.69 -24.69
N MET A 26 -12.81 3.10 -24.85
CA MET A 26 -12.63 1.67 -25.04
C MET A 26 -11.89 1.03 -23.84
N PRO A 27 -12.61 0.32 -22.97
CA PRO A 27 -11.99 -0.38 -21.86
C PRO A 27 -10.99 -1.45 -22.32
N GLY A 28 -9.82 -1.46 -21.67
CA GLY A 28 -8.74 -2.41 -21.97
C GLY A 28 -7.61 -2.28 -20.95
N PRO A 29 -6.45 -2.87 -21.21
CA PRO A 29 -5.24 -2.54 -20.47
C PRO A 29 -4.94 -1.04 -20.60
N ASP A 30 -4.58 -0.39 -19.48
CA ASP A 30 -4.14 1.03 -19.45
C ASP A 30 -5.13 2.04 -20.05
N TRP A 31 -6.44 1.71 -20.04
CA TRP A 31 -7.49 2.58 -20.58
C TRP A 31 -7.77 3.82 -19.75
N VAL A 32 -7.17 3.93 -18.57
CA VAL A 32 -7.27 5.07 -17.65
C VAL A 32 -5.87 5.56 -17.29
N GLU A 33 -5.60 6.81 -17.56
CA GLU A 33 -4.36 7.51 -17.23
C GLU A 33 -4.22 7.68 -15.69
N ASP A 34 -3.04 8.06 -15.23
CA ASP A 34 -2.82 8.34 -13.80
C ASP A 34 -3.55 9.60 -13.32
N THR A 35 -3.92 10.48 -14.23
CA THR A 35 -4.83 11.62 -13.96
C THR A 35 -6.29 11.21 -13.72
N MET A 36 -6.58 9.92 -13.79
CA MET A 36 -7.93 9.32 -13.77
C MET A 36 -8.77 9.65 -15.01
N GLN A 37 -8.22 10.25 -16.04
CA GLN A 37 -8.88 10.46 -17.32
C GLN A 37 -8.86 9.16 -18.15
N ALA A 38 -9.91 8.94 -18.92
CA ALA A 38 -9.88 7.88 -19.93
C ALA A 38 -8.89 8.25 -21.04
N ALA A 39 -8.06 7.29 -21.48
CA ALA A 39 -7.03 7.53 -22.50
C ALA A 39 -7.61 8.00 -23.85
N ASP A 40 -8.81 7.54 -24.19
CA ASP A 40 -9.48 7.86 -25.46
C ASP A 40 -10.38 9.11 -25.39
N ASP A 41 -10.73 9.59 -24.17
CA ASP A 41 -11.57 10.79 -23.98
C ASP A 41 -11.22 11.48 -22.65
N ASP A 42 -10.49 12.57 -22.72
CA ASP A 42 -10.00 13.36 -21.58
C ASP A 42 -11.12 14.05 -20.77
N ARG A 43 -12.36 14.00 -21.25
CA ARG A 43 -13.55 14.50 -20.54
C ARG A 43 -14.19 13.46 -19.62
N VAL A 44 -13.76 12.19 -19.73
CA VAL A 44 -14.28 11.07 -18.93
C VAL A 44 -13.26 10.71 -17.88
N PHE A 45 -13.70 10.75 -16.61
CA PHE A 45 -12.88 10.38 -15.46
C PHE A 45 -13.39 9.07 -14.85
N VAL A 46 -12.48 8.14 -14.61
CA VAL A 46 -12.80 6.78 -14.17
C VAL A 46 -12.03 6.44 -12.91
N VAL A 47 -12.73 6.18 -11.82
CA VAL A 47 -12.14 5.99 -10.49
C VAL A 47 -12.60 4.68 -9.83
N GLY A 48 -11.80 4.15 -8.93
CA GLY A 48 -12.10 2.96 -8.15
C GLY A 48 -11.96 1.66 -8.93
N ASP A 49 -12.57 0.61 -8.41
CA ASP A 49 -12.42 -0.77 -8.89
C ASP A 49 -12.64 -0.93 -10.40
N VAL A 50 -13.46 -0.07 -10.98
CA VAL A 50 -13.85 -0.12 -12.39
C VAL A 50 -12.70 0.23 -13.33
N ASN A 51 -11.74 1.06 -12.91
CA ASN A 51 -10.59 1.43 -13.73
C ASN A 51 -9.53 0.32 -13.86
N GLY A 52 -9.61 -0.72 -13.01
CA GLY A 52 -8.72 -1.88 -13.04
C GLY A 52 -7.33 -1.66 -12.43
N LYS A 53 -7.00 -0.45 -11.96
CA LYS A 53 -5.69 -0.14 -11.34
C LYS A 53 -5.57 -0.78 -9.96
N GLU A 54 -6.25 -0.24 -8.95
CA GLU A 54 -6.23 -0.73 -7.57
C GLU A 54 -7.65 -0.96 -7.05
N GLN A 55 -8.00 -2.21 -6.78
CA GLN A 55 -9.34 -2.60 -6.35
C GLN A 55 -9.48 -2.54 -4.81
N ILE A 56 -9.25 -1.35 -4.24
CA ILE A 56 -9.18 -1.09 -2.80
C ILE A 56 -10.04 0.12 -2.46
N LEU A 57 -10.91 0.00 -1.44
CA LEU A 57 -11.90 1.01 -1.10
C LEU A 57 -11.31 2.40 -0.80
N HIS A 58 -10.23 2.48 -0.01
CA HIS A 58 -9.65 3.77 0.33
C HIS A 58 -8.93 4.40 -0.86
N VAL A 59 -8.25 3.61 -1.69
CA VAL A 59 -7.67 4.06 -2.96
C VAL A 59 -8.75 4.61 -3.90
N ALA A 60 -9.89 3.92 -4.02
CA ALA A 60 -11.02 4.41 -4.81
C ALA A 60 -11.53 5.78 -4.34
N LYS A 61 -11.51 6.06 -3.02
CA LYS A 61 -11.86 7.37 -2.47
C LYS A 61 -10.84 8.44 -2.81
N GLU A 62 -9.56 8.13 -2.68
CA GLU A 62 -8.45 9.04 -2.99
C GLU A 62 -8.44 9.39 -4.47
N GLN A 63 -8.57 8.39 -5.35
CA GLN A 63 -8.77 8.60 -6.79
C GLN A 63 -9.97 9.49 -7.08
N GLY A 64 -11.06 9.33 -6.33
CA GLY A 64 -12.25 10.17 -6.46
C GLY A 64 -12.00 11.63 -6.11
N PHE A 65 -11.22 11.92 -5.08
CA PHE A 65 -10.82 13.29 -4.72
C PHE A 65 -9.90 13.89 -5.79
N GLN A 66 -8.87 13.17 -6.22
CA GLN A 66 -7.96 13.63 -7.28
C GLN A 66 -8.70 13.87 -8.59
N ALA A 67 -9.58 12.94 -8.99
CA ALA A 67 -10.37 13.08 -10.21
C ALA A 67 -11.32 14.29 -10.15
N ALA A 68 -11.88 14.62 -9.00
CA ALA A 68 -12.74 15.78 -8.85
C ALA A 68 -11.96 17.09 -9.05
N GLU A 69 -10.76 17.22 -8.51
CA GLU A 69 -9.87 18.37 -8.73
C GLU A 69 -9.47 18.47 -10.20
N ASN A 70 -9.04 17.36 -10.81
CA ASN A 70 -8.66 17.28 -12.22
C ASN A 70 -9.82 17.63 -13.16
N LEU A 71 -11.03 17.14 -12.85
CA LEU A 71 -12.24 17.43 -13.61
C LEU A 71 -12.57 18.94 -13.57
N LEU A 72 -12.44 19.57 -12.40
CA LEU A 72 -12.66 21.01 -12.27
C LEU A 72 -11.60 21.81 -13.02
N ALA A 73 -10.34 21.41 -12.99
CA ALA A 73 -9.27 22.03 -13.75
C ALA A 73 -9.51 21.89 -15.26
N HIS A 74 -9.87 20.69 -15.71
CA HIS A 74 -10.23 20.43 -17.12
C HIS A 74 -11.40 21.31 -17.57
N ALA A 75 -12.48 21.34 -16.81
CA ALA A 75 -13.67 22.14 -17.13
C ALA A 75 -13.40 23.65 -17.22
N ARG A 76 -12.37 24.15 -16.56
CA ARG A 76 -11.93 25.56 -16.61
C ARG A 76 -10.88 25.83 -17.66
N GLY A 77 -10.37 24.80 -18.36
CA GLY A 77 -9.26 24.92 -19.29
C GLY A 77 -7.90 25.12 -18.64
N GLU A 78 -7.77 24.78 -17.35
CA GLU A 78 -6.56 24.89 -16.52
C GLU A 78 -5.76 23.60 -16.60
N HIS A 79 -5.40 23.14 -17.80
CA HIS A 79 -4.80 21.81 -18.04
C HIS A 79 -3.44 21.63 -17.36
N ASP A 80 -2.72 22.69 -17.07
CA ASP A 80 -1.47 22.70 -16.31
C ASP A 80 -1.64 22.38 -14.81
N ARG A 81 -2.87 22.30 -14.34
CA ARG A 81 -3.25 21.92 -12.97
C ARG A 81 -3.80 20.50 -12.84
N ILE A 82 -3.82 19.76 -13.94
CA ILE A 82 -4.21 18.34 -13.93
C ILE A 82 -2.99 17.54 -13.49
N GLU A 83 -3.12 16.85 -12.36
CA GLU A 83 -2.04 16.11 -11.73
C GLU A 83 -2.34 14.62 -11.70
N PRO A 84 -1.29 13.76 -11.81
CA PRO A 84 -1.46 12.32 -11.63
C PRO A 84 -1.83 12.00 -10.19
N TYR A 85 -2.55 10.90 -10.00
CA TYR A 85 -2.72 10.28 -8.70
C TYR A 85 -1.49 9.41 -8.39
N GLU A 86 -0.77 9.79 -7.36
CA GLU A 86 0.35 9.02 -6.86
C GLU A 86 -0.13 8.06 -5.76
N ASN A 87 -0.01 6.77 -6.04
CA ASN A 87 -0.47 5.74 -5.12
C ASN A 87 0.68 5.25 -4.23
N VAL A 88 0.64 5.62 -2.95
CA VAL A 88 1.39 4.88 -1.94
C VAL A 88 0.64 3.57 -1.68
N HIS A 89 1.11 2.50 -2.33
CA HIS A 89 0.45 1.20 -2.22
C HIS A 89 0.23 0.81 -0.76
N HIS A 90 -1.03 0.77 -0.32
CA HIS A 90 -1.38 0.39 1.05
C HIS A 90 -2.68 -0.40 1.06
N HIS A 91 -2.65 -1.56 1.68
CA HIS A 91 -3.85 -2.33 1.92
C HIS A 91 -3.74 -3.22 3.15
N VAL A 92 -4.90 -3.56 3.70
CA VAL A 92 -5.04 -4.52 4.78
C VAL A 92 -5.96 -5.63 4.32
N VAL A 93 -5.50 -6.86 4.43
CA VAL A 93 -6.32 -8.05 4.24
C VAL A 93 -6.74 -8.56 5.60
N PHE A 94 -8.03 -8.49 5.85
CA PHE A 94 -8.62 -9.01 7.07
C PHE A 94 -8.65 -10.54 6.98
N SER A 95 -7.72 -11.18 7.67
CA SER A 95 -7.68 -12.64 7.72
C SER A 95 -8.86 -13.14 8.57
N ALA A 96 -9.74 -13.94 7.97
CA ALA A 96 -10.82 -14.63 8.71
C ALA A 96 -10.29 -15.72 9.65
N LEU A 97 -8.97 -15.95 9.66
CA LEU A 97 -8.29 -16.99 10.44
C LEU A 97 -7.85 -16.50 11.83
N GLY A 98 -8.49 -15.47 12.38
CA GLY A 98 -8.23 -14.99 13.72
C GLY A 98 -7.63 -13.59 13.74
N VAL A 99 -6.66 -13.38 14.63
CA VAL A 99 -6.12 -12.06 15.00
C VAL A 99 -4.88 -11.65 14.22
N TYR A 100 -4.60 -12.30 13.09
CA TYR A 100 -3.40 -12.07 12.28
C TYR A 100 -3.76 -11.41 10.93
N PRO A 101 -4.03 -10.10 10.89
CA PRO A 101 -4.23 -9.40 9.64
C PRO A 101 -2.90 -9.30 8.86
N TYR A 102 -3.01 -9.28 7.53
CA TYR A 102 -1.91 -8.84 6.68
C TYR A 102 -2.05 -7.35 6.40
N ALA A 103 -0.98 -6.60 6.56
CA ALA A 103 -0.89 -5.20 6.19
C ALA A 103 0.31 -4.95 5.27
N ARG A 104 0.13 -4.09 4.28
CA ARG A 104 1.19 -3.59 3.41
C ARG A 104 1.06 -2.08 3.25
N VAL A 105 2.19 -1.39 3.33
CA VAL A 105 2.33 0.02 2.99
C VAL A 105 3.58 0.15 2.11
N GLY A 106 3.49 0.88 1.02
CA GLY A 106 4.60 1.14 0.11
C GLY A 106 5.18 -0.13 -0.55
N HIS A 107 6.49 -0.12 -0.77
CA HIS A 107 7.19 -1.20 -1.45
C HIS A 107 7.32 -2.46 -0.59
N SER A 108 7.10 -3.59 -1.22
CA SER A 108 7.64 -4.87 -0.75
C SER A 108 9.06 -5.03 -1.30
N ARG A 109 9.82 -5.99 -0.77
CA ARG A 109 11.11 -6.35 -1.35
C ARG A 109 11.01 -6.58 -2.87
N GLY A 110 10.04 -7.41 -3.30
CA GLY A 110 9.88 -7.70 -4.73
C GLY A 110 9.53 -6.48 -5.57
N SER A 111 8.62 -5.61 -5.09
CA SER A 111 8.28 -4.40 -5.85
C SER A 111 9.38 -3.33 -5.83
N ALA A 112 10.27 -3.32 -4.83
CA ALA A 112 11.47 -2.48 -4.83
C ALA A 112 12.51 -3.00 -5.83
N GLU A 113 12.71 -4.33 -5.89
CA GLU A 113 13.55 -4.98 -6.91
C GLU A 113 13.03 -4.68 -8.33
N ASP A 114 11.72 -4.84 -8.57
CA ASP A 114 11.09 -4.57 -9.86
C ASP A 114 11.20 -3.09 -10.27
N ALA A 115 11.18 -2.17 -9.31
CA ALA A 115 11.38 -0.74 -9.52
C ALA A 115 12.86 -0.35 -9.69
N GLY A 116 13.79 -1.27 -9.47
CA GLY A 116 15.24 -1.02 -9.59
C GLY A 116 15.79 -0.10 -8.50
N LEU A 117 15.14 -0.07 -7.33
CA LEU A 117 15.60 0.73 -6.19
C LEU A 117 16.81 0.06 -5.53
N ASP A 118 17.71 0.88 -4.99
CA ASP A 118 18.74 0.42 -4.07
C ASP A 118 18.19 0.50 -2.65
N PHE A 119 18.15 -0.63 -1.94
CA PHE A 119 17.43 -0.71 -0.68
C PHE A 119 18.01 -1.71 0.30
N VAL A 120 17.81 -1.44 1.58
CA VAL A 120 17.98 -2.39 2.67
C VAL A 120 16.61 -3.03 3.00
N HIS A 121 16.61 -4.34 3.23
CA HIS A 121 15.42 -5.07 3.64
C HIS A 121 15.69 -5.87 4.90
N VAL A 122 14.95 -5.58 5.95
CA VAL A 122 15.04 -6.29 7.23
C VAL A 122 13.73 -6.99 7.57
N THR A 123 13.82 -8.05 8.38
CA THR A 123 12.67 -8.86 8.79
C THR A 123 12.80 -9.27 10.24
N ARG A 124 11.69 -9.22 10.97
CA ARG A 124 11.58 -9.74 12.35
C ARG A 124 10.43 -10.72 12.46
N GLU A 125 10.67 -11.81 13.20
CA GLU A 125 9.60 -12.73 13.58
C GLU A 125 8.88 -12.18 14.83
N ALA A 126 7.56 -12.31 14.90
CA ALA A 126 6.80 -11.93 16.10
C ALA A 126 7.25 -12.72 17.33
N SER A 127 7.71 -13.96 17.11
CA SER A 127 8.26 -14.82 18.18
C SER A 127 9.56 -14.30 18.83
N ASP A 128 10.24 -13.34 18.21
CA ASP A 128 11.45 -12.74 18.79
C ASP A 128 11.11 -11.67 19.82
N ASP A 129 9.87 -11.17 19.80
CA ASP A 129 9.37 -10.15 20.70
C ASP A 129 8.62 -10.76 21.89
N GLY A 130 9.02 -10.36 23.11
CA GLY A 130 8.43 -10.84 24.37
C GLY A 130 6.95 -10.48 24.54
N VAL A 131 6.50 -9.36 23.97
CA VAL A 131 5.10 -8.91 24.07
C VAL A 131 4.18 -9.84 23.32
N PHE A 132 4.56 -10.29 22.13
CA PHE A 132 3.77 -11.26 21.34
C PHE A 132 3.63 -12.60 22.06
N LYS A 133 4.72 -13.08 22.70
CA LYS A 133 4.69 -14.28 23.56
C LYS A 133 3.74 -14.11 24.74
N THR A 134 3.80 -12.96 25.40
CA THR A 134 2.94 -12.67 26.56
C THR A 134 1.46 -12.59 26.17
N LYS A 135 1.17 -12.19 24.95
CA LYS A 135 -0.19 -12.12 24.39
C LYS A 135 -0.69 -13.45 23.79
N ASP A 136 0.11 -14.51 23.87
CA ASP A 136 -0.17 -15.82 23.27
C ASP A 136 -0.44 -15.72 21.76
N ALA A 137 0.30 -14.84 21.09
CA ALA A 137 0.20 -14.57 19.65
C ALA A 137 1.59 -14.45 19.00
N PRO A 138 2.49 -15.45 19.19
CA PRO A 138 3.89 -15.35 18.76
C PRO A 138 4.11 -15.59 17.27
N GLU A 139 3.07 -15.95 16.52
CA GLU A 139 3.17 -16.26 15.11
C GLU A 139 3.23 -15.00 14.27
N GLY A 140 3.89 -15.14 13.11
CA GLY A 140 3.95 -14.12 12.09
C GLY A 140 5.27 -13.34 12.08
N ARG A 141 5.33 -12.43 11.13
CA ARG A 141 6.51 -11.60 10.87
C ARG A 141 6.17 -10.22 10.40
N ALA A 142 7.13 -9.33 10.52
CA ALA A 142 7.11 -8.01 9.92
C ALA A 142 8.40 -7.79 9.12
N SER A 143 8.33 -6.99 8.06
CA SER A 143 9.49 -6.56 7.27
C SER A 143 9.42 -5.09 6.92
N LEU A 144 10.57 -4.48 6.76
CA LEU A 144 10.76 -3.09 6.41
C LEU A 144 11.69 -2.99 5.20
N VAL A 145 11.39 -2.07 4.29
CA VAL A 145 12.23 -1.68 3.16
C VAL A 145 12.59 -0.22 3.36
N VAL A 146 13.87 0.10 3.31
CA VAL A 146 14.38 1.47 3.39
C VAL A 146 15.33 1.73 2.26
N ASP A 147 15.41 2.97 1.79
CA ASP A 147 16.38 3.40 0.79
C ASP A 147 17.80 3.22 1.33
N ALA A 148 18.72 2.68 0.51
CA ALA A 148 20.08 2.39 0.93
C ALA A 148 20.95 3.64 1.03
N ASP A 149 20.61 4.71 0.30
CA ASP A 149 21.41 5.95 0.27
C ASP A 149 21.06 6.89 1.43
N ASP A 150 19.76 7.16 1.63
CA ASP A 150 19.30 8.17 2.57
C ASP A 150 18.53 7.64 3.77
N GLY A 151 18.18 6.35 3.78
CA GLY A 151 17.47 5.70 4.88
C GLY A 151 15.96 5.96 4.89
N THR A 152 15.41 6.57 3.86
CA THR A 152 13.95 6.81 3.74
C THR A 152 13.17 5.51 3.82
N VAL A 153 12.11 5.49 4.61
CA VAL A 153 11.21 4.33 4.71
C VAL A 153 10.41 4.20 3.43
N LEU A 154 10.70 3.14 2.66
CA LEU A 154 10.04 2.85 1.38
C LEU A 154 8.84 1.92 1.51
N GLY A 155 8.81 1.07 2.54
CA GLY A 155 7.68 0.18 2.69
C GLY A 155 7.75 -0.79 3.86
N TYR A 156 6.58 -1.35 4.17
CA TYR A 156 6.36 -2.28 5.27
C TYR A 156 5.40 -3.39 4.86
N GLN A 157 5.66 -4.61 5.33
CA GLN A 157 4.71 -5.70 5.31
C GLN A 157 4.66 -6.36 6.68
N GLY A 158 3.44 -6.60 7.17
CA GLY A 158 3.21 -7.31 8.42
C GLY A 158 2.15 -8.39 8.25
N LEU A 159 2.44 -9.58 8.74
CA LEU A 159 1.46 -10.63 8.96
C LEU A 159 1.65 -11.14 10.38
N HIS A 160 1.05 -10.44 11.32
CA HIS A 160 1.16 -10.73 12.75
C HIS A 160 0.01 -10.07 13.51
N TYR A 161 -0.10 -10.36 14.78
CA TYR A 161 -1.09 -9.74 15.66
C TYR A 161 -0.96 -8.21 15.64
N HIS A 162 -2.04 -7.50 15.32
CA HIS A 162 -2.11 -6.03 15.19
C HIS A 162 -1.31 -5.42 14.01
N ALA A 163 -0.97 -6.17 12.97
CA ALA A 163 -0.29 -5.59 11.80
C ALA A 163 -1.12 -4.47 11.14
N ASP A 164 -2.44 -4.59 11.13
CA ASP A 164 -3.38 -3.59 10.62
C ASP A 164 -3.30 -2.25 11.38
N VAL A 165 -3.14 -2.31 12.69
CA VAL A 165 -3.02 -1.10 13.51
C VAL A 165 -1.70 -0.37 13.25
N MET A 166 -0.63 -1.10 12.96
CA MET A 166 0.70 -0.55 12.67
C MET A 166 0.78 0.10 11.28
N ALA A 167 -0.07 -0.31 10.34
CA ALA A 167 -0.10 0.22 8.97
C ALA A 167 -0.19 1.74 8.94
N LYS A 168 -0.97 2.37 9.86
CA LYS A 168 -1.10 3.84 9.89
C LYS A 168 0.21 4.54 10.26
N THR A 169 0.98 3.99 11.19
CA THR A 169 2.30 4.55 11.56
C THR A 169 3.26 4.47 10.38
N LEU A 170 3.27 3.33 9.69
CA LEU A 170 4.15 3.12 8.54
C LEU A 170 3.69 3.92 7.31
N GLN A 171 2.38 4.12 7.13
CA GLN A 171 1.88 5.04 6.11
C GLN A 171 2.43 6.45 6.32
N LEU A 172 2.41 6.96 7.56
CA LEU A 172 2.97 8.28 7.87
C LEU A 172 4.47 8.32 7.59
N ALA A 173 5.22 7.27 7.95
CA ALA A 173 6.65 7.21 7.70
C ALA A 173 6.98 7.25 6.19
N VAL A 174 6.23 6.50 5.38
CA VAL A 174 6.40 6.47 3.92
C VAL A 174 5.97 7.78 3.27
N GLU A 175 4.75 8.29 3.57
CA GLU A 175 4.22 9.51 2.94
C GLU A 175 4.98 10.79 3.34
N MET A 176 5.61 10.79 4.53
CA MET A 176 6.43 11.90 4.99
C MET A 176 7.91 11.71 4.68
N GLU A 177 8.27 10.66 3.95
CA GLU A 177 9.65 10.36 3.54
C GLU A 177 10.62 10.38 4.72
N LEU A 178 10.22 9.75 5.85
CA LEU A 178 11.03 9.77 7.06
C LEU A 178 12.26 8.86 6.91
N ASP A 179 13.42 9.39 7.29
CA ASP A 179 14.62 8.59 7.50
C ASP A 179 14.42 7.68 8.72
N VAL A 180 14.65 6.39 8.56
CA VAL A 180 14.47 5.40 9.62
C VAL A 180 15.30 5.69 10.86
N ARG A 181 16.46 6.34 10.71
CA ARG A 181 17.37 6.75 11.80
C ARG A 181 16.79 7.89 12.64
N GLU A 182 15.86 8.69 12.10
CA GLU A 182 15.20 9.79 12.80
C GLU A 182 13.92 9.34 13.51
N ILE A 183 13.38 8.16 13.19
CA ILE A 183 12.18 7.63 13.84
C ILE A 183 12.54 7.17 15.26
N PRO A 184 11.85 7.68 16.30
CA PRO A 184 12.10 7.23 17.66
C PRO A 184 11.84 5.72 17.81
N ASP A 185 12.86 4.97 18.23
CA ASP A 185 12.83 3.52 18.42
C ASP A 185 12.44 3.13 19.87
N ARG A 186 11.49 3.84 20.44
CA ARG A 186 11.05 3.67 21.84
C ARG A 186 9.55 3.58 21.92
N ALA A 187 9.00 2.38 21.74
CA ALA A 187 7.61 2.11 21.99
C ALA A 187 7.29 2.09 23.49
N TYR A 188 6.03 2.23 23.81
CA TYR A 188 5.55 2.08 25.19
C TYR A 188 5.48 0.59 25.55
N HIS A 189 6.31 0.17 26.48
CA HIS A 189 6.31 -1.21 26.99
C HIS A 189 5.16 -1.44 28.00
N PRO A 190 4.42 -2.56 27.94
CA PRO A 190 4.48 -3.63 26.93
C PRO A 190 3.44 -3.42 25.82
N THR A 191 3.88 -3.14 24.63
CA THR A 191 3.00 -2.93 23.47
C THR A 191 3.50 -3.66 22.22
N THR A 192 2.58 -4.05 21.32
CA THR A 192 2.94 -4.74 20.07
C THR A 192 3.75 -3.88 19.08
N PRO A 193 3.67 -2.53 19.07
CA PRO A 193 4.58 -1.69 18.27
C PRO A 193 6.08 -1.85 18.56
N GLU A 194 6.48 -2.51 19.65
CA GLU A 194 7.90 -2.81 19.93
C GLU A 194 8.59 -3.60 18.79
N ILE A 195 7.82 -4.35 17.99
CA ILE A 195 8.35 -5.01 16.79
C ILE A 195 8.85 -3.99 15.75
N LEU A 196 8.21 -2.81 15.67
CA LEU A 196 8.64 -1.72 14.78
C LEU A 196 9.95 -1.11 15.26
N ASP A 197 10.11 -0.89 16.59
CA ASP A 197 11.36 -0.42 17.14
C ASP A 197 12.53 -1.33 16.77
N GLY A 198 12.27 -2.64 16.82
CA GLY A 198 13.24 -3.63 16.40
C GLY A 198 13.58 -3.52 14.90
N LEU A 199 12.58 -3.38 14.04
CA LEU A 199 12.79 -3.20 12.60
C LEU A 199 13.56 -1.91 12.29
N PHE A 200 13.25 -0.81 12.96
CA PHE A 200 13.94 0.47 12.76
C PHE A 200 15.42 0.38 13.15
N ARG A 201 15.73 -0.27 14.28
CA ARG A 201 17.12 -0.53 14.68
C ARG A 201 17.85 -1.42 13.69
N ASP A 202 17.25 -2.56 13.33
CA ASP A 202 17.86 -3.50 12.39
C ASP A 202 18.13 -2.86 11.02
N ALA A 203 17.23 -1.97 10.55
CA ALA A 203 17.41 -1.22 9.31
C ALA A 203 18.51 -0.15 9.44
N SER A 204 18.53 0.60 10.56
CA SER A 204 19.58 1.59 10.83
C SER A 204 20.96 0.94 10.92
N ASP A 205 21.07 -0.18 11.62
CA ASP A 205 22.33 -0.93 11.76
C ASP A 205 22.81 -1.43 10.38
N ALA A 206 21.91 -1.87 9.53
CA ALA A 206 22.24 -2.37 8.20
C ALA A 206 22.60 -1.26 7.17
N LEU A 207 22.22 0.00 7.44
CA LEU A 207 22.65 1.15 6.65
C LEU A 207 24.09 1.61 7.03
N ASP A 208 24.53 1.29 8.24
CA ASP A 208 25.86 1.68 8.76
C ASP A 208 26.96 0.66 8.39
N ASP A 209 26.59 -0.56 7.91
CA ASP A 209 27.50 -1.66 7.52
C ASP A 209 27.94 -1.52 6.04
#